data_b68044950eabcdc68b5c7b8dc00d29e3
#
_entry.id   b68044950eabcdc68b5c7b8dc00d29e3
#
_cell.length_a   1.000
_cell.length_b   1.000
_cell.length_c   1.000
_cell.angle_alpha   90.00
_cell.angle_beta   90.00
_cell.angle_gamma   90.00
#
_symmetry.space_group_name_H-M   'P 1'
#
loop_
_entity.id
_entity.type
_entity.pdbx_description
1 polymer ?
#
loop_
_entity_poly.entity_id
_entity_poly.type
_entity_poly.pdbx_seq_one_letter_code
_entity_poly.pdbx_strand_id
1 'polypeptide(L)'
;IMARNYIVIDTEGVDTQKRTDGQPNPSSGLFYDMGYLVINGETGEVLQSRSFINSDVFFNLPLMNSAYYAEKRPQYLQGMGFEWEVASTLTIYRTLKEDIKQYEVRDLWAYNARYDMAIMNSTIRQMSNGFQAYFIPFKCRWRDIWDYAGSTICNTRKFVKWCLENGYTTANGNPSTSADTVGKYLRDDHDYIERHTALQDAMDE
;
A
#
# COMPACT_ATOMS: atom_id res chain seq x y z
N ILE A 1 1.36 -26.76 11.84
CA ILE A 1 0.79 -25.41 12.06
C ILE A 1 0.19 -25.05 10.74
N MET A 2 -1.15 -24.97 10.67
CA MET A 2 -1.83 -24.48 9.46
C MET A 2 -1.35 -23.07 9.15
N ALA A 3 -0.90 -22.83 7.93
CA ALA A 3 -0.60 -21.48 7.48
C ALA A 3 -1.90 -20.69 7.50
N ARG A 4 -1.85 -19.49 8.08
CA ARG A 4 -3.03 -18.65 8.25
C ARG A 4 -3.19 -17.74 7.04
N ASN A 5 -4.43 -17.40 6.71
CA ASN A 5 -4.68 -16.39 5.71
C ASN A 5 -4.09 -15.03 6.15
N TYR A 6 -3.62 -14.28 5.18
CA TYR A 6 -3.05 -12.96 5.38
C TYR A 6 -3.60 -11.98 4.33
N ILE A 7 -3.42 -10.71 4.59
CA ILE A 7 -3.73 -9.64 3.65
C ILE A 7 -2.42 -9.03 3.15
N VAL A 8 -2.34 -8.77 1.83
CA VAL A 8 -1.40 -7.81 1.24
C VAL A 8 -2.21 -6.57 0.90
N ILE A 9 -1.74 -5.40 1.30
CA ILE A 9 -2.46 -4.13 1.20
C ILE A 9 -1.52 -2.99 0.84
N ASP A 10 -1.99 -2.13 -0.04
CA ASP A 10 -1.34 -0.87 -0.37
C ASP A 10 -2.32 0.30 -0.37
N THR A 11 -1.81 1.53 -0.21
CA THR A 11 -2.61 2.76 -0.21
C THR A 11 -1.92 3.89 -0.95
N GLU A 12 -2.70 4.61 -1.78
CA GLU A 12 -2.27 5.88 -2.35
C GLU A 12 -2.88 7.06 -1.59
N GLY A 13 -2.07 8.06 -1.32
CA GLY A 13 -2.45 9.13 -0.41
C GLY A 13 -2.19 10.55 -0.87
N VAL A 14 -2.79 11.46 -0.14
CA VAL A 14 -2.54 12.90 -0.21
C VAL A 14 -1.97 13.38 1.11
N ASP A 15 -1.01 14.30 1.04
CA ASP A 15 -0.46 14.94 2.23
C ASP A 15 -1.28 16.17 2.60
N THR A 16 -1.79 16.20 3.83
CA THR A 16 -2.45 17.41 4.36
C THR A 16 -1.44 18.39 4.95
N GLN A 17 -0.27 17.91 5.36
CA GLN A 17 0.82 18.72 5.90
C GLN A 17 2.17 18.11 5.52
N LYS A 18 3.03 18.89 4.91
CA LYS A 18 4.43 18.47 4.66
C LYS A 18 5.25 18.54 5.96
N ARG A 19 6.21 17.64 6.09
CA ARG A 19 7.24 17.74 7.14
C ARG A 19 8.13 18.95 6.90
N THR A 20 8.86 19.38 7.94
CA THR A 20 9.82 20.50 7.86
C THR A 20 10.94 20.27 6.85
N ASP A 21 11.25 19.02 6.53
CA ASP A 21 12.23 18.61 5.51
C ASP A 21 11.62 18.49 4.10
N GLY A 22 10.34 18.85 3.93
CA GLY A 22 9.61 18.78 2.67
C GLY A 22 9.12 17.38 2.27
N GLN A 23 9.43 16.36 3.08
CA GLN A 23 9.01 14.98 2.82
C GLN A 23 7.53 14.76 3.18
N PRO A 24 6.87 13.75 2.57
CA PRO A 24 5.53 13.34 2.95
C PRO A 24 5.38 13.07 4.45
N ASN A 25 4.24 13.48 5.01
CA ASN A 25 3.90 13.20 6.40
C ASN A 25 2.68 12.27 6.48
N PRO A 26 2.87 10.95 6.42
CA PRO A 26 1.75 10.01 6.43
C PRO A 26 0.91 10.08 7.70
N SER A 27 1.45 10.61 8.80
CA SER A 27 0.69 10.78 10.04
C SER A 27 -0.41 11.84 9.97
N SER A 28 -0.37 12.72 8.96
CA SER A 28 -1.43 13.69 8.63
C SER A 28 -2.03 13.45 7.26
N GLY A 29 -1.49 12.52 6.48
CA GLY A 29 -1.99 12.13 5.16
C GLY A 29 -3.36 11.48 5.21
N LEU A 30 -4.03 11.46 4.06
CA LEU A 30 -5.31 10.79 3.86
C LEU A 30 -5.22 9.90 2.63
N PHE A 31 -5.62 8.62 2.74
CA PHE A 31 -5.65 7.77 1.56
C PHE A 31 -6.87 8.07 0.68
N TYR A 32 -6.67 8.08 -0.63
CA TYR A 32 -7.73 8.20 -1.62
C TYR A 32 -7.96 6.92 -2.42
N ASP A 33 -6.96 6.04 -2.49
CA ASP A 33 -7.03 4.71 -3.08
C ASP A 33 -6.55 3.69 -2.05
N MET A 34 -7.22 2.55 -1.98
CA MET A 34 -6.84 1.41 -1.15
C MET A 34 -7.12 0.13 -1.92
N GLY A 35 -6.09 -0.69 -2.07
CA GLY A 35 -6.19 -2.03 -2.64
C GLY A 35 -5.71 -3.09 -1.68
N TYR A 36 -6.37 -4.25 -1.67
CA TYR A 36 -5.86 -5.39 -0.92
C TYR A 36 -6.31 -6.73 -1.48
N LEU A 37 -5.51 -7.74 -1.17
CA LEU A 37 -5.75 -9.15 -1.45
C LEU A 37 -5.81 -9.92 -0.15
N VAL A 38 -6.78 -10.82 -0.03
CA VAL A 38 -6.78 -11.86 1.00
C VAL A 38 -6.20 -13.13 0.39
N ILE A 39 -5.12 -13.64 0.95
CA ILE A 39 -4.37 -14.77 0.40
C ILE A 39 -4.45 -15.95 1.37
N ASN A 40 -4.71 -17.13 0.80
CA ASN A 40 -4.59 -18.38 1.53
C ASN A 40 -3.11 -18.67 1.81
N GLY A 41 -2.73 -18.71 3.08
CA GLY A 41 -1.33 -18.88 3.48
C GLY A 41 -0.76 -20.29 3.21
N GLU A 42 -1.59 -21.27 2.87
CA GLU A 42 -1.13 -22.63 2.51
C GLU A 42 -0.94 -22.79 1.00
N THR A 43 -1.90 -22.27 0.21
CA THR A 43 -1.93 -22.49 -1.24
C THR A 43 -1.41 -21.29 -2.04
N GLY A 44 -1.35 -20.10 -1.45
CA GLY A 44 -1.06 -18.84 -2.16
C GLY A 44 -2.26 -18.36 -3.02
N GLU A 45 -3.41 -19.00 -2.92
CA GLU A 45 -4.60 -18.62 -3.69
C GLU A 45 -5.18 -17.29 -3.17
N VAL A 46 -5.57 -16.41 -4.10
CA VAL A 46 -6.30 -15.20 -3.77
C VAL A 46 -7.76 -15.53 -3.47
N LEU A 47 -8.16 -15.40 -2.22
CA LEU A 47 -9.51 -15.66 -1.73
C LEU A 47 -10.46 -14.50 -1.93
N GLN A 48 -9.92 -13.27 -1.90
CA GLN A 48 -10.65 -12.03 -2.09
C GLN A 48 -9.72 -10.96 -2.61
N SER A 49 -10.25 -10.07 -3.45
CA SER A 49 -9.58 -8.89 -3.97
C SER A 49 -10.51 -7.69 -3.81
N ARG A 50 -9.98 -6.56 -3.37
CA ARG A 50 -10.71 -5.32 -3.19
C ARG A 50 -9.91 -4.13 -3.71
N SER A 51 -10.61 -3.22 -4.37
CA SER A 51 -10.06 -1.95 -4.82
C SER A 51 -11.07 -0.84 -4.56
N PHE A 52 -10.67 0.17 -3.79
CA PHE A 52 -11.55 1.24 -3.34
C PHE A 52 -11.02 2.62 -3.69
N ILE A 53 -11.91 3.47 -4.20
CA ILE A 53 -11.74 4.91 -4.16
C ILE A 53 -12.46 5.44 -2.91
N ASN A 54 -11.70 6.10 -2.02
CA ASN A 54 -12.25 6.75 -0.85
C ASN A 54 -12.93 8.06 -1.24
N SER A 55 -14.26 8.05 -1.26
CA SER A 55 -15.10 9.20 -1.68
C SER A 55 -14.90 10.44 -0.81
N ASP A 56 -14.58 10.26 0.49
CA ASP A 56 -14.40 11.37 1.42
C ASP A 56 -13.15 12.21 1.09
N VAL A 57 -12.18 11.62 0.40
CA VAL A 57 -10.92 12.26 0.01
C VAL A 57 -10.88 12.56 -1.48
N PHE A 58 -11.20 11.59 -2.33
CA PHE A 58 -11.04 11.67 -3.79
C PHE A 58 -11.83 12.81 -4.45
N PHE A 59 -13.02 13.10 -3.95
CA PHE A 59 -13.84 14.20 -4.49
C PHE A 59 -13.50 15.57 -3.92
N ASN A 60 -12.59 15.66 -2.96
CA ASN A 60 -12.03 16.91 -2.49
C ASN A 60 -10.90 17.36 -3.43
N LEU A 61 -11.25 18.16 -4.44
CA LEU A 61 -10.30 18.60 -5.48
C LEU A 61 -9.06 19.32 -4.92
N PRO A 62 -9.18 20.25 -3.95
CA PRO A 62 -8.00 20.84 -3.34
C PRO A 62 -7.03 19.83 -2.74
N LEU A 63 -7.53 18.79 -2.08
CA LEU A 63 -6.69 17.71 -1.56
C LEU A 63 -6.07 16.89 -2.69
N MET A 64 -6.88 16.45 -3.65
CA MET A 64 -6.39 15.61 -4.77
C MET A 64 -5.34 16.31 -5.63
N ASN A 65 -5.40 17.62 -5.77
CA ASN A 65 -4.37 18.39 -6.49
C ASN A 65 -3.00 18.36 -5.76
N SER A 66 -2.97 18.00 -4.48
CA SER A 66 -1.72 17.81 -3.72
C SER A 66 -1.22 16.37 -3.69
N ALA A 67 -1.94 15.43 -4.28
CA ALA A 67 -1.51 14.05 -4.39
C ALA A 67 -0.23 13.92 -5.20
N TYR A 68 0.64 12.98 -4.83
CA TYR A 68 1.88 12.73 -5.57
C TYR A 68 1.58 12.26 -7.01
N TYR A 69 0.52 11.47 -7.20
CA TYR A 69 0.05 10.99 -8.49
C TYR A 69 -1.26 11.67 -8.93
N ALA A 70 -1.36 13.00 -8.73
CA ALA A 70 -2.56 13.77 -9.10
C ALA A 70 -2.93 13.63 -10.59
N GLU A 71 -1.94 13.42 -11.47
CA GLU A 71 -2.12 13.23 -12.90
C GLU A 71 -2.87 11.94 -13.27
N LYS A 72 -2.94 10.96 -12.37
CA LYS A 72 -3.71 9.70 -12.57
C LYS A 72 -5.20 9.84 -12.30
N ARG A 73 -5.63 10.97 -11.76
CA ARG A 73 -7.04 11.19 -11.47
C ARG A 73 -7.99 10.88 -12.64
N PRO A 74 -7.69 11.21 -13.91
CA PRO A 74 -8.54 10.81 -15.05
C PRO A 74 -8.69 9.29 -15.20
N GLN A 75 -7.65 8.51 -14.93
CA GLN A 75 -7.69 7.04 -14.95
C GLN A 75 -8.68 6.51 -13.91
N TYR A 76 -8.61 7.02 -12.68
CA TYR A 76 -9.55 6.65 -11.61
C TYR A 76 -11.00 6.97 -11.99
N LEU A 77 -11.25 8.15 -12.59
CA LEU A 77 -12.59 8.54 -13.03
C LEU A 77 -13.17 7.62 -14.12
N GLN A 78 -12.32 7.10 -15.01
CA GLN A 78 -12.73 6.16 -16.05
C GLN A 78 -13.03 4.77 -15.50
N GLY A 79 -12.27 4.31 -14.51
CA GLY A 79 -12.41 2.98 -13.90
C GLY A 79 -13.44 2.91 -12.76
N MET A 80 -14.02 4.03 -12.33
CA MET A 80 -15.01 4.05 -11.25
C MET A 80 -16.20 3.13 -11.51
N GLY A 81 -16.52 2.30 -10.52
CA GLY A 81 -17.62 1.33 -10.59
C GLY A 81 -17.30 0.06 -11.38
N PHE A 82 -16.10 -0.05 -11.97
CA PHE A 82 -15.62 -1.24 -12.67
C PHE A 82 -14.33 -1.78 -12.05
N GLU A 83 -13.28 -0.97 -12.02
CA GLU A 83 -11.98 -1.32 -11.43
C GLU A 83 -11.93 -0.95 -9.95
N TRP A 84 -12.61 0.13 -9.57
CA TRP A 84 -12.66 0.63 -8.19
C TRP A 84 -14.09 0.75 -7.69
N GLU A 85 -14.34 0.21 -6.50
CA GLU A 85 -15.54 0.49 -5.72
C GLU A 85 -15.40 1.88 -5.08
N VAL A 86 -16.40 2.75 -5.27
CA VAL A 86 -16.42 4.07 -4.62
C VAL A 86 -17.14 3.96 -3.30
N ALA A 87 -16.44 4.21 -2.20
CA ALA A 87 -16.98 4.06 -0.86
C ALA A 87 -16.45 5.13 0.11
N SER A 88 -17.21 5.42 1.16
CA SER A 88 -16.72 6.27 2.25
C SER A 88 -15.67 5.55 3.08
N THR A 89 -14.79 6.30 3.75
CA THR A 89 -13.80 5.77 4.69
C THR A 89 -14.39 4.78 5.69
N LEU A 90 -15.55 5.10 6.25
CA LEU A 90 -16.22 4.22 7.24
C LEU A 90 -16.75 2.93 6.60
N THR A 91 -17.18 2.97 5.36
CA THR A 91 -17.59 1.77 4.61
C THR A 91 -16.37 0.90 4.33
N ILE A 92 -15.29 1.46 3.79
CA ILE A 92 -14.03 0.74 3.54
C ILE A 92 -13.52 0.08 4.83
N TYR A 93 -13.50 0.83 5.94
CA TYR A 93 -13.13 0.31 7.26
C TYR A 93 -13.97 -0.89 7.69
N ARG A 94 -15.31 -0.84 7.52
CA ARG A 94 -16.20 -1.95 7.89
C ARG A 94 -15.95 -3.17 7.01
N THR A 95 -15.86 -2.98 5.69
CA THR A 95 -15.60 -4.05 4.73
C THR A 95 -14.27 -4.77 5.05
N LEU A 96 -13.20 -4.03 5.28
CA LEU A 96 -11.93 -4.64 5.64
C LEU A 96 -12.00 -5.42 6.97
N LYS A 97 -12.70 -4.90 7.97
CA LYS A 97 -12.94 -5.64 9.24
C LYS A 97 -13.75 -6.91 9.04
N GLU A 98 -14.74 -6.88 8.17
CA GLU A 98 -15.56 -8.05 7.83
C GLU A 98 -14.72 -9.11 7.13
N ASP A 99 -13.90 -8.72 6.13
CA ASP A 99 -13.00 -9.64 5.45
C ASP A 99 -11.94 -10.20 6.41
N ILE A 100 -11.33 -9.39 7.28
CA ILE A 100 -10.41 -9.86 8.33
C ILE A 100 -11.08 -10.92 9.24
N LYS A 101 -12.34 -10.72 9.57
CA LYS A 101 -13.10 -11.68 10.40
C LYS A 101 -13.48 -12.93 9.63
N GLN A 102 -14.01 -12.76 8.43
CA GLN A 102 -14.48 -13.85 7.57
C GLN A 102 -13.36 -14.85 7.23
N TYR A 103 -12.19 -14.31 6.87
CA TYR A 103 -11.04 -15.10 6.45
C TYR A 103 -10.05 -15.38 7.59
N GLU A 104 -10.38 -15.03 8.84
CA GLU A 104 -9.55 -15.24 10.03
C GLU A 104 -8.13 -14.68 9.93
N VAL A 105 -7.98 -13.55 9.24
CA VAL A 105 -6.70 -12.87 9.00
C VAL A 105 -6.06 -12.41 10.32
N ARG A 106 -4.74 -12.60 10.42
CA ARG A 106 -3.94 -12.16 11.57
C ARG A 106 -2.77 -11.27 11.18
N ASP A 107 -2.28 -11.37 9.97
CA ASP A 107 -1.13 -10.61 9.50
C ASP A 107 -1.55 -9.81 8.26
N LEU A 108 -1.17 -8.51 8.26
CA LEU A 108 -1.28 -7.62 7.12
C LEU A 108 0.13 -7.26 6.66
N TRP A 109 0.39 -7.41 5.37
CA TRP A 109 1.66 -7.16 4.73
C TRP A 109 1.54 -5.94 3.82
N ALA A 110 2.55 -5.08 3.79
CA ALA A 110 2.68 -3.96 2.87
C ALA A 110 4.16 -3.62 2.67
N TYR A 111 4.53 -3.07 1.52
CA TYR A 111 5.88 -2.58 1.29
C TYR A 111 6.07 -1.22 1.98
N ASN A 112 6.98 -1.13 2.96
CA ASN A 112 7.06 0.01 3.87
C ASN A 112 5.76 0.22 4.69
N ALA A 113 5.29 -0.84 5.32
CA ALA A 113 4.03 -0.93 6.06
C ALA A 113 3.76 0.21 7.06
N ARG A 114 4.81 0.93 7.48
CA ARG A 114 4.68 2.10 8.36
C ARG A 114 3.94 3.25 7.68
N TYR A 115 4.10 3.39 6.36
CA TYR A 115 3.39 4.41 5.58
C TYR A 115 1.89 4.11 5.57
N ASP A 116 1.50 2.92 5.15
CA ASP A 116 0.09 2.49 5.06
C ASP A 116 -0.60 2.53 6.41
N MET A 117 0.04 1.99 7.43
CA MET A 117 -0.46 2.04 8.80
C MET A 117 -0.71 3.49 9.25
N ALA A 118 0.20 4.41 8.98
CA ALA A 118 0.09 5.79 9.42
C ALA A 118 -1.03 6.53 8.69
N ILE A 119 -1.10 6.41 7.35
CA ILE A 119 -2.09 7.11 6.54
C ILE A 119 -3.50 6.57 6.77
N MET A 120 -3.67 5.25 6.89
CA MET A 120 -4.94 4.61 7.22
C MET A 120 -5.46 5.08 8.59
N ASN A 121 -4.58 5.09 9.60
CA ASN A 121 -4.95 5.56 10.94
C ASN A 121 -5.25 7.07 10.97
N SER A 122 -4.53 7.88 10.20
CA SER A 122 -4.82 9.30 10.05
C SER A 122 -6.20 9.51 9.42
N THR A 123 -6.48 8.81 8.33
CA THR A 123 -7.75 8.92 7.61
C THR A 123 -8.94 8.54 8.51
N ILE A 124 -8.88 7.39 9.18
CA ILE A 124 -10.01 6.96 10.02
C ILE A 124 -10.22 7.89 11.23
N ARG A 125 -9.17 8.43 11.82
CA ARG A 125 -9.29 9.41 12.91
C ARG A 125 -10.01 10.67 12.45
N GLN A 126 -9.65 11.20 11.28
CA GLN A 126 -10.27 12.41 10.75
C GLN A 126 -11.73 12.16 10.36
N MET A 127 -12.02 11.09 9.62
CA MET A 127 -13.36 10.80 9.10
C MET A 127 -14.32 10.27 10.17
N SER A 128 -13.82 9.79 11.30
CA SER A 128 -14.64 9.40 12.46
C SER A 128 -14.73 10.48 13.55
N ASN A 129 -14.18 11.68 13.31
CA ASN A 129 -14.09 12.73 14.34
C ASN A 129 -13.41 12.25 15.63
N GLY A 130 -12.39 11.40 15.50
CA GLY A 130 -11.63 10.84 16.63
C GLY A 130 -12.26 9.65 17.35
N PHE A 131 -13.48 9.22 16.97
CA PHE A 131 -14.10 8.03 17.59
C PHE A 131 -13.33 6.74 17.31
N GLN A 132 -12.65 6.64 16.17
CA GLN A 132 -11.86 5.49 15.79
C GLN A 132 -10.39 5.90 15.64
N ALA A 133 -9.53 5.33 16.47
CA ALA A 133 -8.11 5.68 16.47
C ALA A 133 -7.28 4.85 15.48
N TYR A 134 -7.68 3.61 15.22
CA TYR A 134 -6.96 2.64 14.43
C TYR A 134 -7.83 2.03 13.35
N PHE A 135 -7.30 1.92 12.13
CA PHE A 135 -8.01 1.31 11.01
C PHE A 135 -8.05 -0.22 11.14
N ILE A 136 -6.97 -0.82 11.60
CA ILE A 136 -6.83 -2.26 11.72
C ILE A 136 -7.17 -2.73 13.15
N PRO A 137 -7.90 -3.85 13.32
CA PRO A 137 -8.18 -4.42 14.63
C PRO A 137 -6.90 -4.75 15.42
N PHE A 138 -6.90 -4.47 16.72
CA PHE A 138 -5.73 -4.66 17.61
C PHE A 138 -5.13 -6.08 17.58
N LYS A 139 -5.92 -7.10 17.28
CA LYS A 139 -5.46 -8.50 17.18
C LYS A 139 -4.68 -8.84 15.91
N CYS A 140 -4.66 -7.95 14.93
CA CYS A 140 -3.92 -8.11 13.69
C CYS A 140 -2.54 -7.46 13.81
N ARG A 141 -1.57 -8.01 13.09
CA ARG A 141 -0.18 -7.56 13.12
C ARG A 141 0.20 -7.04 11.74
N TRP A 142 0.86 -5.90 11.73
CA TRP A 142 1.55 -5.41 10.55
C TRP A 142 2.85 -6.16 10.34
N ARG A 143 3.14 -6.48 9.09
CA ARG A 143 4.37 -7.07 8.60
C ARG A 143 4.89 -6.21 7.47
N ASP A 144 6.19 -6.00 7.42
CA ASP A 144 6.81 -5.16 6.41
C ASP A 144 7.51 -6.03 5.37
N ILE A 145 7.02 -5.96 4.12
CA ILE A 145 7.62 -6.67 2.97
C ILE A 145 9.02 -6.12 2.71
N TRP A 146 9.24 -4.81 2.91
CA TRP A 146 10.57 -4.22 2.76
C TRP A 146 11.60 -4.80 3.73
N ASP A 147 11.25 -4.98 5.01
CA ASP A 147 12.13 -5.63 6.00
C ASP A 147 12.42 -7.09 5.61
N TYR A 148 11.40 -7.79 5.10
CA TYR A 148 11.56 -9.16 4.62
C TYR A 148 12.46 -9.22 3.38
N ALA A 149 12.20 -8.40 2.37
CA ALA A 149 13.03 -8.29 1.16
C ALA A 149 14.47 -7.85 1.51
N GLY A 150 14.63 -6.91 2.44
CA GLY A 150 15.91 -6.46 2.95
C GLY A 150 16.77 -7.62 3.48
N SER A 151 16.15 -8.48 4.31
CA SER A 151 16.86 -9.60 4.93
C SER A 151 17.12 -10.79 3.99
N THR A 152 16.23 -11.02 3.02
CA THR A 152 16.27 -12.23 2.16
C THR A 152 16.84 -11.99 0.77
N ILE A 153 16.68 -10.78 0.21
CA ILE A 153 17.01 -10.44 -1.17
C ILE A 153 18.07 -9.33 -1.22
N CYS A 154 17.76 -8.15 -0.65
CA CYS A 154 18.53 -6.93 -0.88
C CYS A 154 19.93 -6.97 -0.29
N ASN A 155 20.15 -7.71 0.81
CA ASN A 155 21.47 -7.90 1.42
C ASN A 155 22.32 -8.99 0.74
N THR A 156 21.82 -9.65 -0.30
CA THR A 156 22.59 -10.67 -1.02
C THR A 156 23.62 -10.03 -1.94
N ARG A 157 24.82 -10.66 -2.05
CA ARG A 157 25.86 -10.21 -2.99
C ARG A 157 25.36 -10.16 -4.43
N LYS A 158 24.41 -11.04 -4.81
CA LYS A 158 23.85 -11.12 -6.15
C LYS A 158 23.01 -9.88 -6.44
N PHE A 159 22.10 -9.51 -5.55
CA PHE A 159 21.27 -8.31 -5.69
C PHE A 159 22.10 -7.03 -5.71
N VAL A 160 23.03 -6.89 -4.74
CA VAL A 160 23.92 -5.71 -4.65
C VAL A 160 24.71 -5.52 -5.95
N LYS A 161 25.32 -6.60 -6.45
CA LYS A 161 26.09 -6.57 -7.71
C LYS A 161 25.19 -6.16 -8.88
N TRP A 162 24.00 -6.78 -8.99
CA TRP A 162 23.03 -6.48 -10.05
C TRP A 162 22.60 -5.01 -10.03
N CYS A 163 22.29 -4.46 -8.86
CA CYS A 163 21.94 -3.04 -8.73
C CYS A 163 23.06 -2.11 -9.21
N LEU A 164 24.31 -2.38 -8.79
CA LEU A 164 25.47 -1.55 -9.16
C LEU A 164 25.77 -1.64 -10.66
N GLU A 165 25.67 -2.82 -11.27
CA GLU A 165 25.92 -3.03 -12.70
C GLU A 165 24.86 -2.37 -13.59
N ASN A 166 23.61 -2.24 -13.09
CA ASN A 166 22.50 -1.68 -13.86
C ASN A 166 22.10 -0.26 -13.45
N GLY A 167 22.85 0.36 -12.52
CA GLY A 167 22.60 1.74 -12.12
C GLY A 167 21.39 1.95 -11.20
N TYR A 168 20.86 0.87 -10.60
CA TYR A 168 19.76 0.97 -9.62
C TYR A 168 20.28 1.36 -8.25
N THR A 169 20.67 2.62 -8.12
CA THR A 169 21.29 3.16 -6.91
C THR A 169 20.56 4.40 -6.41
N THR A 170 20.60 4.60 -5.09
CA THR A 170 20.17 5.85 -4.45
C THR A 170 21.14 7.00 -4.82
N ALA A 171 20.75 8.24 -4.51
CA ALA A 171 21.62 9.42 -4.69
C ALA A 171 22.98 9.31 -4.00
N ASN A 172 23.09 8.49 -2.95
CA ASN A 172 24.34 8.23 -2.23
C ASN A 172 25.13 7.03 -2.80
N GLY A 173 24.72 6.47 -3.94
CA GLY A 173 25.39 5.34 -4.59
C GLY A 173 25.14 3.97 -3.94
N ASN A 174 24.26 3.86 -2.97
CA ASN A 174 23.86 2.58 -2.39
C ASN A 174 22.83 1.87 -3.29
N PRO A 175 22.79 0.52 -3.33
CA PRO A 175 21.72 -0.20 -4.01
C PRO A 175 20.33 0.29 -3.59
N SER A 176 19.44 0.51 -4.56
CA SER A 176 18.05 0.85 -4.28
C SER A 176 17.31 -0.39 -3.78
N THR A 177 16.50 -0.20 -2.74
CA THR A 177 15.65 -1.26 -2.17
C THR A 177 14.17 -0.88 -2.29
N SER A 178 13.80 -0.02 -3.25
CA SER A 178 12.40 0.28 -3.55
C SER A 178 11.68 -0.96 -4.09
N ALA A 179 10.35 -1.01 -3.94
CA ALA A 179 9.52 -2.09 -4.46
C ALA A 179 9.74 -2.25 -5.98
N ASP A 180 9.78 -1.14 -6.74
CA ASP A 180 10.11 -1.12 -8.17
C ASP A 180 11.45 -1.81 -8.49
N THR A 181 12.53 -1.49 -7.74
CA THR A 181 13.86 -2.11 -7.95
C THR A 181 13.86 -3.60 -7.62
N VAL A 182 13.22 -3.99 -6.51
CA VAL A 182 13.11 -5.40 -6.11
C VAL A 182 12.24 -6.17 -7.12
N GLY A 183 11.14 -5.57 -7.58
CA GLY A 183 10.27 -6.11 -8.62
C GLY A 183 11.02 -6.38 -9.93
N LYS A 184 11.81 -5.42 -10.42
CA LYS A 184 12.68 -5.59 -11.60
C LYS A 184 13.67 -6.77 -11.44
N TYR A 185 14.29 -6.83 -10.28
CA TYR A 185 15.23 -7.91 -10.00
C TYR A 185 14.60 -9.29 -9.97
N LEU A 186 13.44 -9.42 -9.31
CA LEU A 186 12.76 -10.72 -9.16
C LEU A 186 12.17 -11.23 -10.47
N ARG A 187 11.72 -10.32 -11.34
CA ARG A 187 11.12 -10.64 -12.64
C ARG A 187 12.16 -10.78 -13.75
N ASP A 188 13.42 -10.38 -13.48
CA ASP A 188 14.48 -10.23 -14.49
C ASP A 188 14.01 -9.32 -15.65
N ASP A 189 13.26 -8.26 -15.31
CA ASP A 189 12.63 -7.33 -16.24
C ASP A 189 13.00 -5.88 -15.89
N HIS A 190 13.89 -5.30 -16.69
CA HIS A 190 14.36 -3.92 -16.52
C HIS A 190 13.31 -2.87 -16.90
N ASP A 191 12.33 -3.23 -17.72
CA ASP A 191 11.26 -2.35 -18.19
C ASP A 191 10.04 -2.36 -17.24
N TYR A 192 10.04 -3.24 -16.24
CA TYR A 192 8.99 -3.27 -15.23
C TYR A 192 8.87 -1.90 -14.54
N ILE A 193 7.66 -1.40 -14.45
CA ILE A 193 7.30 -0.15 -13.76
C ILE A 193 6.05 -0.43 -12.91
N GLU A 194 6.10 -0.08 -11.64
CA GLU A 194 4.93 -0.09 -10.77
C GLU A 194 3.82 0.80 -11.34
N ARG A 195 2.60 0.33 -11.25
CA ARG A 195 1.45 1.06 -11.78
C ARG A 195 1.00 2.21 -10.88
N HIS A 196 1.41 2.20 -9.63
CA HIS A 196 1.03 3.18 -8.61
C HIS A 196 -0.49 3.33 -8.51
N THR A 197 -1.17 2.20 -8.39
CA THR A 197 -2.57 2.07 -8.00
C THR A 197 -2.64 0.98 -6.95
N ALA A 198 -3.29 1.24 -5.83
CA ALA A 198 -3.14 0.45 -4.63
C ALA A 198 -3.38 -1.05 -4.80
N LEU A 199 -4.42 -1.48 -5.55
CA LEU A 199 -4.63 -2.90 -5.78
C LEU A 199 -3.51 -3.52 -6.62
N GLN A 200 -3.04 -2.83 -7.65
CA GLN A 200 -2.02 -3.39 -8.54
C GLN A 200 -0.69 -3.50 -7.81
N ASP A 201 -0.34 -2.50 -7.00
CA ASP A 201 0.89 -2.52 -6.22
C ASP A 201 0.82 -3.64 -5.15
N ALA A 202 -0.33 -3.81 -4.47
CA ALA A 202 -0.55 -4.95 -3.59
C ALA A 202 -0.48 -6.33 -4.29
N MET A 203 -0.77 -6.41 -5.60
CA MET A 203 -0.61 -7.65 -6.40
C MET A 203 0.85 -7.90 -6.79
N ASP A 204 1.63 -6.84 -6.88
CA ASP A 204 3.05 -6.90 -7.25
C ASP A 204 3.96 -7.21 -6.04
N GLU A 205 3.49 -6.92 -4.82
CA GLU A 205 4.14 -7.23 -3.55
C GLU A 205 4.04 -8.71 -3.16
#